data_becdce38fe97e5c10c68c31acd0eef49
#
_entry.id   becdce38fe97e5c10c68c31acd0eef49
#
_cell.length_a   1.000
_cell.length_b   1.000
_cell.length_c   1.000
_cell.angle_alpha   90.00
_cell.angle_beta   90.00
_cell.angle_gamma   90.00
#
_symmetry.space_group_name_H-M   'P 1'
#
loop_
_entity.id
_entity.type
_entity.pdbx_description
1 polymer ?
#
loop_
_entity_poly.entity_id
_entity_poly.type
_entity_poly.pdbx_seq_one_letter_code
_entity_poly.pdbx_strand_id
1 'polypeptide(L)'
;RGARGIMPENSLVGFDFALSIGVNLLEFDVVMTRDHVPVITHNHELHGPSFRGPDGKFLTGACPRVSTLQMADLVQFDIGRLDGQTEYGKRFPDQAQLDGIRVPRLGELLQLVLEPKYNQSHLMLELKSDTHQDADSHHRNAFVSAVISEVCNAGLANRTLLHSFDWSLLAECRRQQPDMPVSFLTQICESANEGGEDTSNTVTPDFDEPGTSIPDEV
;
A
#
# COMPACT_ATOMS: atom_id res chain seq x y z
N ARG A 1 1.18 6.64 3.23
CA ARG A 1 0.99 5.63 4.29
C ARG A 1 0.42 6.23 5.59
N GLY A 2 -0.25 7.39 5.56
CA GLY A 2 -0.73 8.10 6.73
C GLY A 2 0.41 8.78 7.50
N ALA A 3 0.23 8.97 8.80
CA ALA A 3 1.19 9.65 9.66
C ALA A 3 2.25 8.68 10.24
N ARG A 4 2.91 7.87 9.42
CA ARG A 4 3.78 6.74 9.80
C ARG A 4 4.80 7.05 10.92
N GLY A 5 5.31 8.26 10.98
CA GLY A 5 6.25 8.65 12.04
C GLY A 5 5.64 8.73 13.44
N ILE A 6 4.31 8.87 13.53
CA ILE A 6 3.56 9.14 14.77
C ILE A 6 2.47 8.10 15.04
N MET A 7 1.83 7.59 13.97
CA MET A 7 0.72 6.64 14.04
C MET A 7 1.06 5.36 13.26
N PRO A 8 0.41 4.23 13.56
CA PRO A 8 0.59 3.01 12.77
C PRO A 8 0.32 3.27 11.30
N GLU A 9 1.27 2.87 10.43
CA GLU A 9 1.18 3.06 9.00
C GLU A 9 0.01 2.26 8.39
N ASN A 10 -0.51 2.74 7.26
CA ASN A 10 -1.59 2.09 6.52
C ASN A 10 -2.81 1.73 7.40
N SER A 11 -3.08 2.53 8.44
CA SER A 11 -4.20 2.35 9.36
C SER A 11 -5.20 3.51 9.25
N LEU A 12 -6.48 3.23 9.51
CA LEU A 12 -7.51 4.28 9.51
C LEU A 12 -7.19 5.38 10.53
N VAL A 13 -6.66 5.02 11.70
CA VAL A 13 -6.27 6.01 12.72
C VAL A 13 -5.10 6.88 12.24
N GLY A 14 -4.16 6.33 11.48
CA GLY A 14 -3.05 7.09 10.88
C GLY A 14 -3.52 8.04 9.79
N PHE A 15 -4.48 7.63 8.96
CA PHE A 15 -5.08 8.49 7.94
C PHE A 15 -5.96 9.59 8.55
N ASP A 16 -6.80 9.25 9.53
CA ASP A 16 -7.62 10.25 10.23
C ASP A 16 -6.75 11.29 10.93
N PHE A 17 -5.68 10.86 11.59
CA PHE A 17 -4.71 11.78 12.19
C PHE A 17 -4.08 12.71 11.14
N ALA A 18 -3.59 12.18 10.02
CA ALA A 18 -2.98 12.98 8.95
C ALA A 18 -3.98 14.02 8.40
N LEU A 19 -5.22 13.61 8.14
CA LEU A 19 -6.28 14.49 7.67
C LEU A 19 -6.65 15.55 8.72
N SER A 20 -6.69 15.18 10.01
CA SER A 20 -7.06 16.08 11.11
C SER A 20 -6.08 17.23 11.32
N ILE A 21 -4.82 17.06 10.96
CA ILE A 21 -3.78 18.10 11.02
C ILE A 21 -3.65 18.91 9.73
N GLY A 22 -4.56 18.69 8.75
CA GLY A 22 -4.66 19.50 7.53
C GLY A 22 -3.94 18.92 6.30
N VAL A 23 -3.45 17.68 6.35
CA VAL A 23 -3.00 16.99 5.14
C VAL A 23 -4.22 16.74 4.25
N ASN A 24 -4.15 17.16 3.00
CA ASN A 24 -5.27 17.06 2.05
C ASN A 24 -4.97 16.15 0.84
N LEU A 25 -3.83 15.48 0.82
CA LEU A 25 -3.49 14.44 -0.14
C LEU A 25 -2.94 13.24 0.62
N LEU A 26 -3.66 12.12 0.56
CA LEU A 26 -3.23 10.86 1.12
C LEU A 26 -2.65 9.97 0.03
N GLU A 27 -1.45 9.51 0.25
CA GLU A 27 -0.84 8.44 -0.54
C GLU A 27 -0.92 7.14 0.25
N PHE A 28 -1.26 6.04 -0.43
CA PHE A 28 -1.34 4.71 0.16
C PHE A 28 -1.32 3.60 -0.90
N ASP A 29 -0.93 2.42 -0.43
CA ASP A 29 -0.74 1.24 -1.26
C ASP A 29 -1.92 0.28 -1.14
N VAL A 30 -2.36 -0.29 -2.26
CA VAL A 30 -3.45 -1.27 -2.30
C VAL A 30 -2.96 -2.58 -2.89
N VAL A 31 -3.30 -3.66 -2.22
CA VAL A 31 -3.16 -5.04 -2.68
C VAL A 31 -4.51 -5.75 -2.61
N MET A 32 -4.61 -6.96 -3.18
CA MET A 32 -5.87 -7.71 -3.21
C MET A 32 -5.76 -9.01 -2.42
N THR A 33 -6.76 -9.31 -1.59
CA THR A 33 -6.90 -10.60 -0.90
C THR A 33 -7.33 -11.71 -1.86
N ARG A 34 -7.24 -12.98 -1.41
CA ARG A 34 -7.69 -14.15 -2.17
C ARG A 34 -9.18 -14.08 -2.58
N ASP A 35 -10.01 -13.48 -1.74
CA ASP A 35 -11.46 -13.28 -1.99
C ASP A 35 -11.78 -11.94 -2.66
N HIS A 36 -10.79 -11.36 -3.35
CA HIS A 36 -10.91 -10.16 -4.20
C HIS A 36 -11.33 -8.90 -3.44
N VAL A 37 -10.92 -8.75 -2.19
CA VAL A 37 -11.12 -7.52 -1.42
C VAL A 37 -9.87 -6.65 -1.50
N PRO A 38 -9.96 -5.40 -2.04
CA PRO A 38 -8.85 -4.45 -1.98
C PRO A 38 -8.58 -4.01 -0.54
N VAL A 39 -7.32 -4.14 -0.09
CA VAL A 39 -6.89 -3.78 1.26
C VAL A 39 -5.66 -2.88 1.22
N ILE A 40 -5.47 -2.10 2.28
CA ILE A 40 -4.41 -1.10 2.34
C ILE A 40 -3.23 -1.67 3.11
N THR A 41 -2.17 -2.01 2.40
CA THR A 41 -0.88 -2.43 2.96
C THR A 41 0.21 -2.30 1.90
N HIS A 42 1.44 -1.99 2.32
CA HIS A 42 2.54 -1.76 1.40
C HIS A 42 3.08 -3.05 0.76
N ASN A 43 3.25 -4.09 1.55
CA ASN A 43 3.89 -5.31 1.09
C ASN A 43 2.85 -6.37 0.69
N HIS A 44 3.19 -7.20 -0.29
CA HIS A 44 2.40 -8.37 -0.64
C HIS A 44 2.40 -9.45 0.45
N GLU A 45 3.45 -9.49 1.26
CA GLU A 45 3.56 -10.35 2.44
C GLU A 45 3.29 -9.54 3.71
N LEU A 46 2.73 -10.18 4.73
CA LEU A 46 2.54 -9.53 6.01
C LEU A 46 3.90 -9.17 6.59
N HIS A 47 4.15 -7.88 6.76
CA HIS A 47 5.46 -7.37 7.21
C HIS A 47 5.67 -7.67 8.69
N GLY A 48 6.52 -8.65 9.01
CA GLY A 48 6.75 -9.15 10.36
C GLY A 48 6.90 -8.05 11.43
N PRO A 49 7.74 -7.04 11.22
CA PRO A 49 7.93 -5.94 12.18
C PRO A 49 6.69 -5.11 12.52
N SER A 50 5.65 -5.14 11.69
CA SER A 50 4.42 -4.35 11.87
C SER A 50 3.15 -5.19 11.99
N PHE A 51 3.25 -6.51 11.93
CA PHE A 51 2.10 -7.41 12.04
C PHE A 51 2.24 -8.32 13.25
N ARG A 52 1.22 -8.31 14.12
CA ARG A 52 1.07 -9.27 15.21
C ARG A 52 -0.02 -10.27 14.88
N GLY A 53 0.25 -11.54 15.15
CA GLY A 53 -0.73 -12.60 15.01
C GLY A 53 -1.82 -12.58 16.09
N PRO A 54 -2.79 -13.51 16.01
CA PRO A 54 -3.87 -13.65 17.01
C PRO A 54 -3.35 -13.90 18.44
N ASP A 55 -2.14 -14.39 18.58
CA ASP A 55 -1.44 -14.59 19.86
C ASP A 55 -0.79 -13.32 20.41
N GLY A 56 -0.90 -12.20 19.70
CA GLY A 56 -0.34 -10.90 20.06
C GLY A 56 1.16 -10.76 19.81
N LYS A 57 1.82 -11.76 19.20
CA LYS A 57 3.25 -11.72 18.90
C LYS A 57 3.49 -11.24 17.47
N PHE A 58 4.61 -10.55 17.28
CA PHE A 58 5.08 -10.18 15.95
C PHE A 58 5.39 -11.42 15.11
N LEU A 59 5.08 -11.33 13.82
CA LEU A 59 5.37 -12.42 12.88
C LEU A 59 6.88 -12.54 12.68
N THR A 60 7.34 -13.78 12.56
CA THR A 60 8.76 -14.11 12.36
C THR A 60 8.90 -15.18 11.28
N GLY A 61 10.02 -15.17 10.57
CA GLY A 61 10.27 -16.11 9.48
C GLY A 61 9.42 -15.82 8.23
N ALA A 62 9.00 -16.87 7.51
CA ALA A 62 8.17 -16.72 6.32
C ALA A 62 6.77 -16.26 6.69
N CYS A 63 6.39 -15.08 6.21
CA CYS A 63 5.09 -14.48 6.46
C CYS A 63 4.09 -14.82 5.33
N PRO A 64 2.79 -14.94 5.63
CA PRO A 64 1.77 -15.18 4.62
C PRO A 64 1.69 -14.04 3.61
N ARG A 65 1.39 -14.36 2.35
CA ARG A 65 1.04 -13.36 1.35
C ARG A 65 -0.44 -12.96 1.48
N VAL A 66 -0.73 -11.68 1.32
CA VAL A 66 -2.11 -11.14 1.37
C VAL A 66 -3.00 -11.85 0.35
N SER A 67 -2.49 -12.10 -0.86
CA SER A 67 -3.22 -12.78 -1.94
C SER A 67 -3.56 -14.26 -1.64
N THR A 68 -2.99 -14.85 -0.59
CA THR A 68 -3.33 -16.22 -0.14
C THR A 68 -4.35 -16.24 1.00
N LEU A 69 -4.65 -15.08 1.59
CA LEU A 69 -5.55 -14.92 2.73
C LEU A 69 -6.92 -14.40 2.26
N GLN A 70 -7.99 -14.87 2.89
CA GLN A 70 -9.29 -14.19 2.81
C GLN A 70 -9.29 -12.97 3.73
N MET A 71 -10.17 -12.01 3.47
CA MET A 71 -10.33 -10.86 4.36
C MET A 71 -10.66 -11.27 5.79
N ALA A 72 -11.41 -12.35 5.98
CA ALA A 72 -11.76 -12.92 7.29
C ALA A 72 -10.51 -13.41 8.07
N ASP A 73 -9.48 -13.89 7.35
CA ASP A 73 -8.21 -14.29 7.95
C ASP A 73 -7.37 -13.05 8.28
N LEU A 74 -7.33 -12.09 7.36
CA LEU A 74 -6.51 -10.89 7.49
C LEU A 74 -6.92 -10.01 8.71
N VAL A 75 -8.20 -9.94 9.04
CA VAL A 75 -8.67 -9.19 10.21
C VAL A 75 -8.25 -9.79 11.57
N GLN A 76 -7.64 -10.97 11.58
CA GLN A 76 -7.10 -11.54 12.81
C GLN A 76 -5.76 -10.91 13.20
N PHE A 77 -5.07 -10.29 12.26
CA PHE A 77 -3.78 -9.63 12.50
C PHE A 77 -3.98 -8.21 13.01
N ASP A 78 -3.03 -7.77 13.83
CA ASP A 78 -3.01 -6.43 14.43
C ASP A 78 -1.78 -5.66 13.92
N ILE A 79 -2.00 -4.47 13.36
CA ILE A 79 -0.98 -3.59 12.78
C ILE A 79 -0.70 -2.34 13.65
N GLY A 80 -1.21 -2.30 14.87
CA GLY A 80 -1.17 -1.11 15.71
C GLY A 80 0.17 -0.85 16.41
N ARG A 81 1.15 -1.74 16.27
CA ARG A 81 2.46 -1.60 16.90
C ARG A 81 3.59 -1.96 15.94
N LEU A 82 4.74 -1.31 16.13
CA LEU A 82 6.00 -1.73 15.53
C LEU A 82 6.85 -2.51 16.53
N ASP A 83 7.56 -3.52 16.04
CA ASP A 83 8.61 -4.18 16.80
C ASP A 83 9.88 -3.30 16.84
N GLY A 84 10.04 -2.55 17.91
CA GLY A 84 11.17 -1.66 18.13
C GLY A 84 12.53 -2.36 18.25
N GLN A 85 12.57 -3.70 18.24
CA GLN A 85 13.83 -4.46 18.21
C GLN A 85 14.36 -4.64 16.80
N THR A 86 13.51 -4.47 15.79
CA THR A 86 13.87 -4.58 14.37
C THR A 86 14.47 -3.27 13.85
N GLU A 87 15.27 -3.36 12.78
CA GLU A 87 15.80 -2.16 12.13
C GLU A 87 14.67 -1.28 11.57
N TYR A 88 13.60 -1.89 11.08
CA TYR A 88 12.43 -1.14 10.63
C TYR A 88 11.74 -0.40 11.78
N GLY A 89 11.48 -1.05 12.90
CA GLY A 89 10.83 -0.41 14.05
C GLY A 89 11.66 0.72 14.68
N LYS A 90 12.99 0.59 14.67
CA LYS A 90 13.90 1.65 15.15
C LYS A 90 13.85 2.94 14.33
N ARG A 91 13.40 2.88 13.08
CA ARG A 91 13.23 4.06 12.21
C ARG A 91 12.10 4.98 12.68
N PHE A 92 11.14 4.45 13.45
CA PHE A 92 9.94 5.17 13.88
C PHE A 92 9.75 5.06 15.40
N PRO A 93 10.70 5.60 16.21
CA PRO A 93 10.69 5.42 17.66
C PRO A 93 9.52 6.12 18.35
N ASP A 94 8.96 7.15 17.72
CA ASP A 94 7.85 7.96 18.27
C ASP A 94 6.48 7.47 17.81
N GLN A 95 6.41 6.38 17.03
CA GLN A 95 5.13 5.85 16.58
C GLN A 95 4.30 5.31 17.76
N ALA A 96 3.03 5.72 17.82
CA ALA A 96 2.08 5.28 18.83
C ALA A 96 1.94 3.74 18.82
N GLN A 97 1.97 3.15 20.02
CA GLN A 97 1.78 1.72 20.21
C GLN A 97 0.31 1.46 20.56
N LEU A 98 -0.48 1.08 19.57
CA LEU A 98 -1.90 0.85 19.71
C LEU A 98 -2.22 -0.65 19.64
N ASP A 99 -3.38 -1.04 20.16
CA ASP A 99 -3.88 -2.41 20.07
C ASP A 99 -5.23 -2.45 19.34
N GLY A 100 -5.50 -3.55 18.68
CA GLY A 100 -6.77 -3.77 17.98
C GLY A 100 -6.88 -3.06 16.64
N ILE A 101 -5.79 -2.54 16.10
CA ILE A 101 -5.78 -1.89 14.78
C ILE A 101 -5.69 -2.97 13.70
N ARG A 102 -6.60 -2.91 12.73
CA ARG A 102 -6.72 -3.90 11.66
C ARG A 102 -6.27 -3.32 10.33
N VAL A 103 -5.85 -4.20 9.41
CA VAL A 103 -5.61 -3.82 8.01
C VAL A 103 -6.92 -3.30 7.43
N PRO A 104 -6.97 -2.04 6.94
CA PRO A 104 -8.19 -1.48 6.40
C PRO A 104 -8.52 -2.06 5.03
N ARG A 105 -9.81 -2.20 4.74
CA ARG A 105 -10.29 -2.31 3.36
C ARG A 105 -10.20 -0.95 2.68
N LEU A 106 -10.03 -0.95 1.38
CA LEU A 106 -10.09 0.29 0.60
C LEU A 106 -11.38 1.09 0.90
N GLY A 107 -12.54 0.43 0.87
CA GLY A 107 -13.82 1.07 1.14
C GLY A 107 -13.91 1.76 2.50
N GLU A 108 -13.22 1.26 3.53
CA GLU A 108 -13.21 1.91 4.85
C GLU A 108 -12.48 3.26 4.83
N LEU A 109 -11.36 3.36 4.10
CA LEU A 109 -10.67 4.63 3.90
C LEU A 109 -11.50 5.58 3.03
N LEU A 110 -12.14 5.07 1.97
CA LEU A 110 -13.03 5.89 1.14
C LEU A 110 -14.17 6.49 1.98
N GLN A 111 -14.77 5.72 2.90
CA GLN A 111 -15.80 6.23 3.82
C GLN A 111 -15.25 7.30 4.77
N LEU A 112 -14.05 7.13 5.30
CA LEU A 112 -13.39 8.15 6.13
C LEU A 112 -13.23 9.49 5.35
N VAL A 113 -12.76 9.43 4.11
CA VAL A 113 -12.54 10.62 3.27
C VAL A 113 -13.84 11.31 2.84
N LEU A 114 -14.97 10.61 2.90
CA LEU A 114 -16.29 11.16 2.63
C LEU A 114 -16.88 11.96 3.81
N GLU A 115 -16.28 11.90 5.00
CA GLU A 115 -16.72 12.72 6.10
C GLU A 115 -16.66 14.21 5.73
N PRO A 116 -17.68 15.03 6.10
CA PRO A 116 -17.75 16.44 5.68
C PRO A 116 -16.49 17.27 6.00
N LYS A 117 -15.81 16.92 7.10
CA LYS A 117 -14.55 17.59 7.51
C LYS A 117 -13.38 17.35 6.56
N TYR A 118 -13.47 16.31 5.70
CA TYR A 118 -12.41 15.89 4.78
C TYR A 118 -12.80 16.02 3.30
N ASN A 119 -13.81 16.82 3.00
CA ASN A 119 -14.36 16.98 1.65
C ASN A 119 -13.38 17.55 0.61
N GLN A 120 -12.27 18.15 1.04
CA GLN A 120 -11.21 18.67 0.17
C GLN A 120 -10.04 17.70 -0.02
N SER A 121 -10.10 16.52 0.60
CA SER A 121 -8.99 15.56 0.52
C SER A 121 -8.97 14.85 -0.81
N HIS A 122 -7.76 14.55 -1.29
CA HIS A 122 -7.49 13.79 -2.50
C HIS A 122 -6.74 12.51 -2.16
N LEU A 123 -6.82 11.55 -3.04
CA LEU A 123 -6.23 10.22 -2.88
C LEU A 123 -5.21 9.97 -3.98
N MET A 124 -4.07 9.43 -3.61
CA MET A 124 -3.02 8.94 -4.48
C MET A 124 -2.82 7.46 -4.16
N LEU A 125 -3.44 6.61 -4.97
CA LEU A 125 -3.59 5.19 -4.70
C LEU A 125 -2.60 4.41 -5.56
N GLU A 126 -1.63 3.74 -4.92
CA GLU A 126 -0.72 2.84 -5.59
C GLU A 126 -1.34 1.46 -5.77
N LEU A 127 -1.44 1.02 -7.02
CA LEU A 127 -1.76 -0.35 -7.36
C LEU A 127 -0.47 -1.18 -7.29
N LYS A 128 -0.35 -2.01 -6.26
CA LYS A 128 0.83 -2.87 -6.07
C LYS A 128 0.74 -4.09 -6.98
N SER A 129 1.69 -4.21 -7.89
CA SER A 129 1.81 -5.37 -8.78
C SER A 129 2.29 -6.60 -8.02
N ASP A 130 1.57 -7.70 -8.12
CA ASP A 130 2.05 -9.00 -7.64
C ASP A 130 2.63 -9.80 -8.81
N THR A 131 3.94 -9.73 -9.01
CA THR A 131 4.64 -10.40 -10.12
C THR A 131 4.40 -11.91 -10.20
N HIS A 132 3.93 -12.53 -9.12
CA HIS A 132 3.54 -13.96 -9.11
C HIS A 132 2.12 -14.18 -9.67
N GLN A 133 1.26 -13.17 -9.68
CA GLN A 133 -0.13 -13.28 -10.11
C GLN A 133 -0.44 -12.39 -11.32
N ASP A 134 0.22 -11.26 -11.48
CA ASP A 134 -0.08 -10.27 -12.51
C ASP A 134 0.44 -10.64 -13.91
N ALA A 135 1.20 -11.73 -14.03
CA ALA A 135 1.41 -12.39 -15.33
C ALA A 135 0.08 -12.88 -15.94
N ASP A 136 -0.97 -13.08 -15.11
CA ASP A 136 -2.30 -13.42 -15.57
C ASP A 136 -3.14 -12.16 -15.77
N SER A 137 -3.53 -11.91 -17.02
CA SER A 137 -4.42 -10.80 -17.41
C SER A 137 -5.77 -10.83 -16.67
N HIS A 138 -6.25 -11.99 -16.27
CA HIS A 138 -7.48 -12.14 -15.48
C HIS A 138 -7.35 -11.56 -14.07
N HIS A 139 -6.23 -11.84 -13.40
CA HIS A 139 -5.98 -11.30 -12.07
C HIS A 139 -5.85 -9.78 -12.10
N ARG A 140 -5.06 -9.27 -13.07
CA ARG A 140 -4.89 -7.82 -13.29
C ARG A 140 -6.23 -7.11 -13.54
N ASN A 141 -7.04 -7.67 -14.43
CA ASN A 141 -8.37 -7.13 -14.73
C ASN A 141 -9.25 -7.11 -13.45
N ALA A 142 -9.31 -8.20 -12.71
CA ALA A 142 -10.10 -8.32 -11.48
C ALA A 142 -9.66 -7.32 -10.41
N PHE A 143 -8.35 -7.15 -10.23
CA PHE A 143 -7.79 -6.20 -9.27
C PHE A 143 -8.16 -4.75 -9.63
N VAL A 144 -7.88 -4.34 -10.86
CA VAL A 144 -8.20 -3.00 -11.35
C VAL A 144 -9.72 -2.74 -11.27
N SER A 145 -10.55 -3.72 -11.69
CA SER A 145 -12.00 -3.60 -11.60
C SER A 145 -12.50 -3.42 -10.18
N ALA A 146 -11.96 -4.15 -9.22
CA ALA A 146 -12.35 -4.05 -7.82
C ALA A 146 -12.04 -2.65 -7.26
N VAL A 147 -10.83 -2.15 -7.50
CA VAL A 147 -10.39 -0.83 -7.02
C VAL A 147 -11.21 0.30 -7.67
N ILE A 148 -11.31 0.29 -9.01
CA ILE A 148 -12.07 1.33 -9.74
C ILE A 148 -13.53 1.33 -9.31
N SER A 149 -14.14 0.14 -9.16
CA SER A 149 -15.55 0.04 -8.74
C SER A 149 -15.77 0.66 -7.36
N GLU A 150 -14.91 0.39 -6.38
CA GLU A 150 -15.03 0.99 -5.05
C GLU A 150 -14.89 2.51 -5.09
N VAL A 151 -13.87 3.03 -5.80
CA VAL A 151 -13.63 4.48 -5.94
C VAL A 151 -14.79 5.18 -6.66
N CYS A 152 -15.28 4.61 -7.75
CA CYS A 152 -16.40 5.18 -8.51
C CYS A 152 -17.72 5.12 -7.73
N ASN A 153 -17.99 4.01 -7.05
CA ASN A 153 -19.20 3.85 -6.21
C ASN A 153 -19.21 4.83 -5.02
N ALA A 154 -18.03 5.16 -4.50
CA ALA A 154 -17.87 6.19 -3.48
C ALA A 154 -17.99 7.62 -4.03
N GLY A 155 -18.06 7.82 -5.36
CA GLY A 155 -18.10 9.15 -6.00
C GLY A 155 -16.78 9.91 -5.92
N LEU A 156 -15.65 9.20 -5.72
CA LEU A 156 -14.33 9.79 -5.50
C LEU A 156 -13.41 9.77 -6.73
N ALA A 157 -13.92 9.37 -7.90
CA ALA A 157 -13.12 9.28 -9.13
C ALA A 157 -12.34 10.58 -9.45
N ASN A 158 -12.99 11.74 -9.31
CA ASN A 158 -12.39 13.06 -9.56
C ASN A 158 -11.41 13.52 -8.45
N ARG A 159 -11.31 12.77 -7.36
CA ARG A 159 -10.44 13.05 -6.21
C ARG A 159 -9.34 11.99 -6.04
N THR A 160 -9.26 11.04 -6.97
CA THR A 160 -8.32 9.90 -6.91
C THR A 160 -7.40 9.89 -8.12
N LEU A 161 -6.10 9.83 -7.87
CA LEU A 161 -5.06 9.53 -8.84
C LEU A 161 -4.62 8.09 -8.61
N LEU A 162 -4.62 7.26 -9.66
CA LEU A 162 -4.04 5.91 -9.61
C LEU A 162 -2.60 5.95 -10.08
N HIS A 163 -1.71 5.26 -9.37
CA HIS A 163 -0.32 5.15 -9.81
C HIS A 163 0.22 3.73 -9.58
N SER A 164 1.25 3.36 -10.31
CA SER A 164 1.88 2.04 -10.20
C SER A 164 3.26 2.05 -10.86
N PHE A 165 4.15 1.17 -10.39
CA PHE A 165 5.37 0.78 -11.09
C PHE A 165 5.05 -0.21 -12.22
N ASP A 166 3.95 -0.94 -12.16
CA ASP A 166 3.46 -1.81 -13.24
C ASP A 166 2.56 -1.02 -14.19
N TRP A 167 3.12 -0.63 -15.31
CA TRP A 167 2.42 0.16 -16.31
C TRP A 167 1.28 -0.62 -16.98
N SER A 168 1.32 -1.94 -16.94
CA SER A 168 0.23 -2.76 -17.47
C SER A 168 -1.05 -2.67 -16.62
N LEU A 169 -0.92 -2.47 -15.30
CA LEU A 169 -2.05 -2.13 -14.43
C LEU A 169 -2.65 -0.77 -14.82
N LEU A 170 -1.80 0.23 -15.10
CA LEU A 170 -2.27 1.57 -15.50
C LEU A 170 -2.92 1.57 -16.89
N ALA A 171 -2.41 0.76 -17.83
CA ALA A 171 -3.06 0.56 -19.12
C ALA A 171 -4.45 -0.04 -18.94
N GLU A 172 -4.60 -1.02 -18.04
CA GLU A 172 -5.89 -1.60 -17.71
C GLU A 172 -6.82 -0.58 -17.01
N CYS A 173 -6.30 0.27 -16.11
CA CYS A 173 -7.07 1.38 -15.52
C CYS A 173 -7.64 2.30 -16.61
N ARG A 174 -6.81 2.74 -17.56
CA ARG A 174 -7.26 3.58 -18.67
C ARG A 174 -8.29 2.91 -19.57
N ARG A 175 -8.17 1.60 -19.74
CA ARG A 175 -9.16 0.84 -20.54
C ARG A 175 -10.52 0.79 -19.84
N GLN A 176 -10.55 0.63 -18.49
CA GLN A 176 -11.79 0.53 -17.72
C GLN A 176 -12.41 1.89 -17.40
N GLN A 177 -11.57 2.88 -17.07
CA GLN A 177 -12.00 4.22 -16.68
C GLN A 177 -11.08 5.29 -17.30
N PRO A 178 -11.32 5.67 -18.56
CA PRO A 178 -10.45 6.58 -19.33
C PRO A 178 -10.24 7.96 -18.69
N ASP A 179 -11.23 8.46 -17.95
CA ASP A 179 -11.22 9.80 -17.36
C ASP A 179 -10.53 9.84 -16.00
N MET A 180 -10.23 8.68 -15.39
CA MET A 180 -9.51 8.66 -14.11
C MET A 180 -8.02 8.94 -14.34
N PRO A 181 -7.43 9.92 -13.65
CA PRO A 181 -6.02 10.25 -13.84
C PRO A 181 -5.13 9.10 -13.37
N VAL A 182 -4.07 8.84 -14.15
CA VAL A 182 -3.03 7.85 -13.82
C VAL A 182 -1.66 8.50 -13.86
N SER A 183 -0.74 8.00 -13.03
CA SER A 183 0.66 8.42 -12.97
C SER A 183 1.58 7.20 -12.99
N PHE A 184 2.62 7.27 -13.81
CA PHE A 184 3.61 6.22 -13.94
C PHE A 184 4.71 6.40 -12.90
N LEU A 185 4.95 5.37 -12.08
CA LEU A 185 6.11 5.33 -11.19
C LEU A 185 7.30 4.70 -11.91
N THR A 186 8.47 5.27 -11.66
CA THR A 186 9.74 4.74 -12.15
C THR A 186 10.77 4.75 -11.02
N GLN A 187 11.66 3.77 -11.03
CA GLN A 187 12.80 3.72 -10.12
C GLN A 187 14.06 4.07 -10.90
N ILE A 188 14.83 5.03 -10.39
CA ILE A 188 16.15 5.30 -10.92
C ILE A 188 17.09 4.26 -10.30
N CYS A 189 17.54 3.29 -11.10
CA CYS A 189 18.64 2.44 -10.71
C CYS A 189 19.92 3.28 -10.86
N GLU A 190 20.55 3.68 -9.76
CA GLU A 190 21.93 4.13 -9.82
C GLU A 190 22.77 2.94 -10.32
N SER A 191 23.36 3.08 -11.50
CA SER A 191 24.32 2.10 -12.00
C SER A 191 25.43 1.99 -10.96
N ALA A 192 25.64 0.79 -10.42
CA ALA A 192 26.78 0.52 -9.58
C ALA A 192 28.04 0.93 -10.35
N ASN A 193 28.70 1.99 -9.90
CA ASN A 193 30.03 2.32 -10.39
C ASN A 193 30.92 1.13 -10.06
N GLU A 194 31.39 0.45 -11.08
CA GLU A 194 32.44 -0.55 -10.97
C GLU A 194 33.69 0.13 -10.38
N GLY A 195 33.99 -0.15 -9.14
CA GLY A 195 35.24 0.19 -8.49
C GLY A 195 35.10 1.11 -7.27
N GLY A 196 35.18 0.56 -6.09
CA GLY A 196 35.52 1.29 -4.87
C GLY A 196 34.71 0.93 -3.65
N GLU A 197 35.35 0.22 -2.77
CA GLU A 197 35.16 0.08 -1.33
C GLU A 197 33.74 0.21 -0.75
N ASP A 198 33.31 -0.90 -0.22
CA ASP A 198 32.18 -1.12 0.68
C ASP A 198 32.15 -0.08 1.82
N THR A 199 31.36 0.97 1.67
CA THR A 199 30.90 1.79 2.77
C THR A 199 29.40 1.56 2.91
N SER A 200 29.03 0.47 3.58
CA SER A 200 27.66 0.09 3.94
C SER A 200 27.06 1.08 4.93
N ASN A 201 26.65 2.24 4.44
CA ASN A 201 25.81 3.18 5.18
C ASN A 201 24.85 3.95 4.24
N THR A 202 24.44 3.32 3.15
CA THR A 202 23.34 3.81 2.35
C THR A 202 22.05 3.37 3.04
N VAL A 203 21.35 4.33 3.62
CA VAL A 203 19.92 4.20 3.91
C VAL A 203 19.25 3.89 2.56
N THR A 204 19.04 2.61 2.28
CA THR A 204 18.23 2.21 1.15
C THR A 204 16.82 2.76 1.39
N PRO A 205 16.26 3.55 0.46
CA PRO A 205 14.85 3.86 0.53
C PRO A 205 14.07 2.53 0.55
N ASP A 206 12.89 2.53 1.15
CA ASP A 206 11.97 1.38 1.29
C ASP A 206 11.45 0.87 -0.09
N PHE A 207 12.31 0.65 -1.05
CA PHE A 207 12.00 0.25 -2.42
C PHE A 207 12.58 -1.13 -2.71
N ASP A 208 12.14 -2.14 -1.96
CA ASP A 208 12.48 -3.54 -2.22
C ASP A 208 11.52 -4.19 -3.26
N GLU A 209 11.25 -3.47 -4.35
CA GLU A 209 10.57 -4.07 -5.49
C GLU A 209 11.58 -4.27 -6.63
N PRO A 210 11.76 -5.50 -7.15
CA PRO A 210 12.58 -5.71 -8.34
C PRO A 210 11.94 -4.97 -9.51
N GLY A 211 12.73 -4.10 -10.14
CA GLY A 211 12.27 -3.29 -11.26
C GLY A 211 11.61 -4.13 -12.34
N THR A 212 10.36 -3.83 -12.65
CA THR A 212 9.73 -4.32 -13.85
C THR A 212 10.41 -3.69 -15.06
N SER A 213 10.93 -4.52 -15.94
CA SER A 213 11.53 -4.04 -17.19
C SER A 213 10.48 -3.29 -18.02
N ILE A 214 10.83 -2.09 -18.46
CA ILE A 214 10.03 -1.33 -19.43
C ILE A 214 9.90 -2.19 -20.69
N PRO A 215 8.68 -2.43 -21.20
CA PRO A 215 8.52 -3.06 -22.50
C PRO A 215 9.15 -2.17 -23.58
N ASP A 216 9.94 -2.75 -24.47
CA ASP A 216 10.63 -2.03 -25.55
C ASP A 216 9.71 -1.43 -26.63
N GLU A 217 8.39 -1.44 -26.44
CA GLU A 217 7.41 -0.90 -27.40
C GLU A 217 6.42 0.03 -26.68
N VAL A 218 6.66 1.34 -26.81
CA VAL A 218 5.63 2.39 -26.71
C VAL A 218 5.77 3.30 -27.93
#